data_00ba0efda313e2107be55ca79ebf4dd7
#
_entry.id   00ba0efda313e2107be55ca79ebf4dd7
#
_cell.length_a   1.000
_cell.length_b   1.000
_cell.length_c   1.000
_cell.angle_alpha   90.00
_cell.angle_beta   90.00
_cell.angle_gamma   90.00
#
_symmetry.space_group_name_H-M   'P 1'
#
loop_
_entity.id
_entity.type
_entity.pdbx_description
1 polymer ?
#
loop_
_entity_poly.entity_id
_entity_poly.type
_entity_poly.pdbx_seq_one_letter_code
_entity_poly.pdbx_strand_id
1 'polypeptide(L)'
;WSSDVCSSDLENKAFEKQCINCHTFNRNSPETMMIHVRGKSGGTLISKNGKVEKVNTKPEGGKNGGTYAAWHPTGRYIAFSMNEIQQFFHSSGQKPIEVSDLAADLMVYDTQKKTFLTDSLICGDKYMETFPNWTPDGKTLYFCRGNAYKEKMPLDSIHYDLCRIGFDPESGKFGSLECVYKASEQGKSVSFPRVSPDGRYLMFTLSDYGNFSIWHPESELCLLTIDTGEIRLLNEVNSDDVESFHTWSSSGKWFVFSS
;
A
#
# COMPACT_ATOMS: atom_id res chain seq x y z
N TRP A 1 14.66 9.24 -6.25
CA TRP A 1 15.33 8.00 -5.85
C TRP A 1 15.17 7.04 -7.00
N SER A 2 16.26 6.89 -7.78
CA SER A 2 16.23 5.98 -8.90
C SER A 2 16.22 4.53 -8.40
N SER A 3 15.59 3.65 -9.14
CA SER A 3 15.66 2.21 -9.00
C SER A 3 17.10 1.66 -8.94
N ASP A 4 18.09 2.48 -9.26
CA ASP A 4 19.50 2.13 -9.35
C ASP A 4 20.18 1.91 -8.00
N VAL A 5 19.70 2.56 -6.92
CA VAL A 5 20.29 2.38 -5.57
C VAL A 5 19.98 0.99 -4.99
N CYS A 6 18.81 0.43 -5.30
CA CYS A 6 18.50 -0.94 -4.88
C CYS A 6 19.10 -2.02 -5.78
N SER A 7 19.39 -1.69 -7.04
CA SER A 7 19.98 -2.65 -7.98
C SER A 7 21.49 -2.83 -7.80
N SER A 8 22.19 -1.86 -7.16
CA SER A 8 23.63 -1.94 -6.94
C SER A 8 24.02 -2.87 -5.78
N ASP A 9 23.19 -2.97 -4.76
CA ASP A 9 23.47 -3.81 -3.57
C ASP A 9 22.93 -5.23 -3.69
N LEU A 10 21.94 -5.44 -4.55
CA LEU A 10 21.43 -6.75 -4.93
C LEU A 10 21.69 -6.96 -6.41
N GLU A 11 22.79 -7.61 -6.75
CA GLU A 11 23.09 -7.91 -8.15
C GLU A 11 21.90 -8.63 -8.78
N ASN A 12 21.26 -8.01 -9.77
CA ASN A 12 20.15 -8.58 -10.54
C ASN A 12 20.53 -9.96 -11.14
N LYS A 13 21.84 -10.19 -11.34
CA LYS A 13 22.41 -11.50 -11.76
C LYS A 13 22.15 -12.61 -10.73
N ALA A 14 22.15 -12.28 -9.42
CA ALA A 14 21.88 -13.25 -8.36
C ALA A 14 20.43 -13.77 -8.38
N PHE A 15 19.53 -13.06 -9.04
CA PHE A 15 18.11 -13.42 -9.20
C PHE A 15 17.75 -13.77 -10.66
N GLU A 16 18.70 -14.31 -11.43
CA GLU A 16 18.46 -14.74 -12.81
C GLU A 16 17.87 -13.63 -13.71
N LYS A 17 18.27 -12.38 -13.50
CA LYS A 17 17.77 -11.18 -14.20
C LYS A 17 16.26 -10.94 -14.03
N GLN A 18 15.68 -11.38 -12.92
CA GLN A 18 14.27 -11.17 -12.63
C GLN A 18 14.00 -9.75 -12.13
N CYS A 19 12.77 -9.30 -12.26
CA CYS A 19 12.36 -7.97 -11.83
C CYS A 19 12.38 -7.87 -10.30
N ILE A 20 13.13 -6.89 -9.78
CA ILE A 20 13.17 -6.53 -8.37
C ILE A 20 12.38 -5.25 -8.19
N ASN A 21 11.33 -5.28 -7.38
CA ASN A 21 10.52 -4.10 -7.11
C ASN A 21 9.87 -4.15 -5.71
N CYS A 22 9.12 -3.12 -5.35
CA CYS A 22 8.37 -3.05 -4.09
C CYS A 22 9.27 -3.26 -2.87
N HIS A 23 10.24 -2.38 -2.68
CA HIS A 23 11.06 -2.35 -1.47
C HIS A 23 10.48 -1.41 -0.42
N THR A 24 10.71 -1.71 0.85
CA THR A 24 10.36 -0.82 1.97
C THR A 24 11.33 -1.03 3.13
N PHE A 25 11.57 0.04 3.87
CA PHE A 25 12.46 0.07 5.03
C PHE A 25 11.66 0.24 6.31
N ASN A 26 12.08 -0.43 7.39
CA ASN A 26 11.53 -0.18 8.70
C ASN A 26 12.08 1.15 9.24
N ARG A 27 11.21 2.14 9.44
CA ARG A 27 11.58 3.48 9.97
C ARG A 27 12.77 4.12 9.21
N ASN A 28 12.83 3.93 7.89
CA ASN A 28 13.93 4.40 7.05
C ASN A 28 15.32 3.86 7.45
N SER A 29 15.38 2.75 8.22
CA SER A 29 16.65 2.10 8.57
C SER A 29 17.12 1.17 7.45
N PRO A 30 18.33 1.33 6.91
CA PRO A 30 18.87 0.43 5.89
C PRO A 30 19.17 -0.98 6.43
N GLU A 31 19.26 -1.16 7.74
CA GLU A 31 19.53 -2.44 8.39
C GLU A 31 18.33 -3.37 8.43
N THR A 32 17.11 -2.82 8.21
CA THR A 32 15.87 -3.61 8.23
C THR A 32 15.01 -3.21 7.03
N MET A 33 15.01 -4.05 6.03
CA MET A 33 14.29 -3.81 4.78
C MET A 33 13.65 -5.08 4.23
N MET A 34 12.71 -4.93 3.35
CA MET A 34 12.21 -6.00 2.51
C MET A 34 12.22 -5.61 1.05
N ILE A 35 12.37 -6.61 0.19
CA ILE A 35 12.32 -6.48 -1.26
C ILE A 35 11.49 -7.63 -1.83
N HIS A 36 10.63 -7.33 -2.79
CA HIS A 36 9.90 -8.33 -3.54
C HIS A 36 10.58 -8.61 -4.89
N VAL A 37 10.90 -9.87 -5.13
CA VAL A 37 11.45 -10.36 -6.39
C VAL A 37 10.36 -11.10 -7.15
N ARG A 38 10.10 -10.69 -8.39
CA ARG A 38 9.10 -11.33 -9.28
C ARG A 38 9.76 -12.40 -10.14
N GLY A 39 8.97 -13.37 -10.61
CA GLY A 39 9.41 -14.43 -11.54
C GLY A 39 9.50 -15.81 -10.90
N LYS A 40 10.10 -16.77 -11.61
CA LYS A 40 10.14 -18.19 -11.21
C LYS A 40 10.86 -18.43 -9.87
N SER A 41 11.95 -17.70 -9.63
CA SER A 41 12.70 -17.74 -8.36
C SER A 41 12.23 -16.65 -7.38
N GLY A 42 11.11 -16.01 -7.67
CA GLY A 42 10.55 -14.88 -6.94
C GLY A 42 10.22 -15.20 -5.49
N GLY A 43 9.90 -14.15 -4.75
CA GLY A 43 9.51 -14.18 -3.34
C GLY A 43 9.86 -12.88 -2.64
N THR A 44 9.51 -12.80 -1.37
CA THR A 44 9.84 -11.65 -0.54
C THR A 44 11.13 -11.94 0.22
N LEU A 45 12.12 -11.07 0.06
CA LEU A 45 13.36 -11.10 0.83
C LEU A 45 13.26 -10.10 1.98
N ILE A 46 13.52 -10.57 3.19
CA ILE A 46 13.59 -9.75 4.38
C ILE A 46 15.04 -9.71 4.85
N SER A 47 15.65 -8.53 4.86
CA SER A 47 16.97 -8.30 5.42
C SER A 47 16.84 -7.68 6.81
N LYS A 48 17.54 -8.25 7.78
CA LYS A 48 17.54 -7.78 9.17
C LYS A 48 18.94 -7.93 9.74
N ASN A 49 19.62 -6.82 10.06
CA ASN A 49 20.97 -6.82 10.61
C ASN A 49 21.96 -7.68 9.79
N GLY A 50 21.95 -7.53 8.46
CA GLY A 50 22.80 -8.26 7.52
C GLY A 50 22.41 -9.72 7.28
N LYS A 51 21.35 -10.22 7.90
CA LYS A 51 20.79 -11.56 7.61
C LYS A 51 19.63 -11.44 6.64
N VAL A 52 19.66 -12.17 5.56
CA VAL A 52 18.59 -12.20 4.54
C VAL A 52 17.82 -13.51 4.66
N GLU A 53 16.51 -13.38 4.73
CA GLU A 53 15.58 -14.51 4.72
C GLU A 53 14.61 -14.37 3.53
N LYS A 54 14.39 -15.47 2.80
CA LYS A 54 13.37 -15.56 1.77
C LYS A 54 12.08 -16.07 2.39
N VAL A 55 11.02 -15.30 2.23
CA VAL A 55 9.66 -15.62 2.73
C VAL A 55 8.75 -15.85 1.54
N ASN A 56 8.00 -16.95 1.56
CA ASN A 56 6.90 -17.13 0.65
C ASN A 56 5.68 -16.37 1.20
N THR A 57 5.38 -15.21 0.60
CA THR A 57 4.22 -14.39 0.98
C THR A 57 2.93 -14.80 0.28
N LYS A 58 2.98 -15.86 -0.54
CA LYS A 58 1.78 -16.45 -1.14
C LYS A 58 1.19 -17.46 -0.16
N PRO A 59 0.02 -17.19 0.43
CA PRO A 59 -0.63 -18.14 1.32
C PRO A 59 -1.06 -19.39 0.55
N GLU A 60 -1.25 -20.49 1.27
CA GLU A 60 -1.75 -21.73 0.69
C GLU A 60 -3.16 -21.49 0.11
N GLY A 61 -3.34 -21.82 -1.17
CA GLY A 61 -4.58 -21.50 -1.90
C GLY A 61 -4.71 -20.07 -2.40
N GLY A 62 -3.83 -19.15 -2.02
CA GLY A 62 -3.83 -17.78 -2.51
C GLY A 62 -3.33 -17.64 -3.95
N LYS A 63 -3.91 -16.69 -4.71
CA LYS A 63 -3.55 -16.47 -6.11
C LYS A 63 -2.20 -15.77 -6.25
N ASN A 64 -1.92 -14.74 -5.42
CA ASN A 64 -0.75 -13.87 -5.54
C ASN A 64 0.03 -13.75 -4.23
N GLY A 65 1.32 -13.37 -4.34
CA GLY A 65 2.16 -13.01 -3.20
C GLY A 65 1.87 -11.59 -2.70
N GLY A 66 2.32 -11.29 -1.48
CA GLY A 66 2.15 -9.97 -0.87
C GLY A 66 2.90 -8.87 -1.59
N THR A 67 2.22 -7.76 -1.83
CA THR A 67 2.74 -6.51 -2.42
C THR A 67 2.43 -5.33 -1.48
N TYR A 68 2.79 -4.12 -1.86
CA TYR A 68 2.51 -2.87 -1.12
C TYR A 68 2.75 -2.97 0.37
N ALA A 69 3.93 -3.48 0.73
CA ALA A 69 4.28 -3.79 2.10
C ALA A 69 4.46 -2.54 2.97
N ALA A 70 4.02 -2.65 4.22
CA ALA A 70 4.25 -1.65 5.26
C ALA A 70 4.81 -2.30 6.53
N TRP A 71 6.00 -1.84 6.96
CA TRP A 71 6.59 -2.26 8.22
C TRP A 71 5.84 -1.70 9.42
N HIS A 72 5.50 -2.58 10.35
CA HIS A 72 5.10 -2.17 11.69
C HIS A 72 6.29 -1.50 12.42
N PRO A 73 6.07 -0.44 13.21
CA PRO A 73 7.14 0.33 13.84
C PRO A 73 8.10 -0.50 14.71
N THR A 74 7.65 -1.59 15.31
CA THR A 74 8.51 -2.49 16.10
C THR A 74 9.47 -3.33 15.25
N GLY A 75 9.28 -3.38 13.92
CA GLY A 75 10.02 -4.27 13.01
C GLY A 75 9.68 -5.74 13.19
N ARG A 76 8.63 -6.09 13.94
CA ARG A 76 8.16 -7.46 14.09
C ARG A 76 7.16 -7.85 13.01
N TYR A 77 6.26 -6.97 12.64
CA TYR A 77 5.21 -7.27 11.68
C TYR A 77 5.41 -6.53 10.36
N ILE A 78 4.92 -7.12 9.28
CA ILE A 78 4.84 -6.50 7.96
C ILE A 78 3.42 -6.73 7.44
N ALA A 79 2.69 -5.65 7.19
CA ALA A 79 1.42 -5.73 6.49
C ALA A 79 1.66 -5.79 4.99
N PHE A 80 0.92 -6.64 4.30
CA PHE A 80 0.95 -6.82 2.84
C PHE A 80 -0.45 -6.70 2.28
N SER A 81 -0.53 -6.25 1.05
CA SER A 81 -1.70 -6.38 0.21
C SER A 81 -1.48 -7.48 -0.81
N MET A 82 -2.45 -8.38 -0.97
CA MET A 82 -2.44 -9.48 -1.95
C MET A 82 -3.37 -9.13 -3.10
N ASN A 83 -2.84 -8.53 -4.16
CA ASN A 83 -3.63 -8.01 -5.25
C ASN A 83 -3.63 -8.94 -6.47
N GLU A 84 -4.79 -9.19 -7.03
CA GLU A 84 -4.95 -9.69 -8.39
C GLU A 84 -5.19 -8.49 -9.32
N ILE A 85 -4.16 -8.12 -10.09
CA ILE A 85 -4.13 -6.89 -10.88
C ILE A 85 -4.34 -7.22 -12.34
N GLN A 86 -5.15 -6.41 -13.03
CA GLN A 86 -5.28 -6.44 -14.48
C GLN A 86 -4.94 -5.08 -15.07
N GLN A 87 -4.17 -5.10 -16.16
CA GLN A 87 -3.87 -3.93 -16.98
C GLN A 87 -4.77 -3.93 -18.22
N PHE A 88 -5.30 -2.77 -18.54
CA PHE A 88 -6.11 -2.49 -19.71
C PHE A 88 -5.40 -1.47 -20.57
N PHE A 89 -5.41 -1.67 -21.88
CA PHE A 89 -4.81 -0.75 -22.84
C PHE A 89 -5.91 -0.18 -23.74
N HIS A 90 -6.03 1.13 -23.79
CA HIS A 90 -7.00 1.84 -24.58
C HIS A 90 -6.33 2.43 -25.83
N SER A 91 -6.94 2.18 -27.01
CA SER A 91 -6.44 2.72 -28.29
C SER A 91 -6.84 4.17 -28.53
N SER A 92 -7.71 4.73 -27.69
CA SER A 92 -8.22 6.10 -27.80
C SER A 92 -8.58 6.63 -26.41
N GLY A 93 -8.62 7.95 -26.25
CA GLY A 93 -8.91 8.63 -25.00
C GLY A 93 -7.67 9.22 -24.33
N GLN A 94 -7.87 9.87 -23.19
CA GLN A 94 -6.80 10.53 -22.43
C GLN A 94 -6.03 9.56 -21.53
N LYS A 95 -6.58 8.39 -21.22
CA LYS A 95 -5.97 7.36 -20.36
C LYS A 95 -5.54 6.16 -21.21
N PRO A 96 -4.30 6.11 -21.73
CA PRO A 96 -3.85 5.02 -22.60
C PRO A 96 -3.69 3.70 -21.86
N ILE A 97 -3.44 3.76 -20.56
CA ILE A 97 -3.30 2.61 -19.68
C ILE A 97 -4.21 2.80 -18.49
N GLU A 98 -4.85 1.72 -18.08
CA GLU A 98 -5.64 1.65 -16.87
C GLU A 98 -5.27 0.38 -16.10
N VAL A 99 -5.17 0.47 -14.79
CA VAL A 99 -4.81 -0.65 -13.93
C VAL A 99 -5.87 -0.76 -12.83
N SER A 100 -6.37 -1.97 -12.63
CA SER A 100 -7.38 -2.21 -11.60
C SER A 100 -7.09 -3.48 -10.84
N ASP A 101 -7.45 -3.49 -9.56
CA ASP A 101 -7.56 -4.72 -8.79
C ASP A 101 -8.84 -5.48 -9.20
N LEU A 102 -8.72 -6.78 -9.37
CA LEU A 102 -9.85 -7.71 -9.48
C LEU A 102 -10.16 -8.38 -8.16
N ALA A 103 -9.15 -8.50 -7.29
CA ALA A 103 -9.25 -8.93 -5.91
C ALA A 103 -8.07 -8.35 -5.13
N ALA A 104 -8.31 -8.00 -3.87
CA ALA A 104 -7.26 -7.54 -2.97
C ALA A 104 -7.64 -7.84 -1.52
N ASP A 105 -6.71 -8.43 -0.77
CA ASP A 105 -6.85 -8.75 0.65
C ASP A 105 -5.64 -8.25 1.43
N LEU A 106 -5.79 -7.98 2.71
CA LEU A 106 -4.67 -7.68 3.60
C LEU A 106 -4.29 -8.88 4.44
N MET A 107 -2.98 -9.00 4.68
CA MET A 107 -2.43 -9.92 5.67
C MET A 107 -1.25 -9.29 6.40
N VAL A 108 -0.99 -9.76 7.61
CA VAL A 108 0.16 -9.31 8.42
C VAL A 108 1.08 -10.51 8.68
N TYR A 109 2.35 -10.38 8.32
CA TYR A 109 3.36 -11.39 8.59
C TYR A 109 4.09 -11.09 9.90
N ASP A 110 4.09 -12.04 10.84
CA ASP A 110 4.92 -12.00 12.06
C ASP A 110 6.30 -12.57 11.75
N THR A 111 7.32 -11.72 11.66
CA THR A 111 8.69 -12.10 11.34
C THR A 111 9.37 -12.95 12.42
N GLN A 112 8.85 -12.93 13.66
CA GLN A 112 9.37 -13.75 14.76
C GLN A 112 8.75 -15.13 14.77
N LYS A 113 7.41 -15.22 14.64
CA LYS A 113 6.68 -16.49 14.63
C LYS A 113 6.69 -17.15 13.25
N LYS A 114 7.05 -16.40 12.19
CA LYS A 114 7.02 -16.84 10.78
C LYS A 114 5.65 -17.33 10.33
N THR A 115 4.61 -16.63 10.78
CA THR A 115 3.21 -16.94 10.51
C THR A 115 2.48 -15.73 9.98
N PHE A 116 1.42 -15.96 9.19
CA PHE A 116 0.51 -14.92 8.74
C PHE A 116 -0.64 -14.77 9.72
N LEU A 117 -1.04 -13.53 9.94
CA LEU A 117 -2.20 -13.12 10.70
C LEU A 117 -3.19 -12.48 9.73
N THR A 118 -4.42 -12.90 9.77
CA THR A 118 -5.54 -12.32 9.01
C THR A 118 -6.76 -12.19 9.91
N ASP A 119 -7.74 -11.42 9.45
CA ASP A 119 -9.05 -11.29 10.07
C ASP A 119 -10.10 -11.14 8.97
N SER A 120 -11.29 -11.64 9.18
CA SER A 120 -12.41 -11.54 8.23
C SER A 120 -12.83 -10.10 7.93
N LEU A 121 -12.38 -9.13 8.74
CA LEU A 121 -12.59 -7.71 8.50
C LEU A 121 -11.67 -7.12 7.42
N ILE A 122 -10.54 -7.77 7.11
CA ILE A 122 -9.52 -7.30 6.16
C ILE A 122 -9.13 -8.33 5.11
N CYS A 123 -9.82 -9.47 5.08
CA CYS A 123 -9.59 -10.55 4.12
C CYS A 123 -10.91 -11.28 3.87
N GLY A 124 -11.39 -11.26 2.63
CA GLY A 124 -12.62 -11.96 2.24
C GLY A 124 -13.24 -11.45 0.94
N ASP A 125 -14.26 -12.15 0.45
CA ASP A 125 -14.81 -11.95 -0.90
C ASP A 125 -15.72 -10.72 -1.06
N LYS A 126 -16.02 -9.99 0.01
CA LYS A 126 -16.99 -8.89 -0.03
C LYS A 126 -16.36 -7.56 -0.43
N TYR A 127 -15.10 -7.36 -0.10
CA TYR A 127 -14.38 -6.12 -0.30
C TYR A 127 -13.01 -6.38 -0.91
N MET A 128 -12.37 -5.33 -1.36
CA MET A 128 -10.95 -5.29 -1.75
C MET A 128 -10.23 -4.36 -0.80
N GLU A 129 -9.20 -4.85 -0.10
CA GLU A 129 -8.38 -4.08 0.81
C GLU A 129 -6.95 -4.00 0.30
N THR A 130 -6.40 -2.76 0.23
CA THR A 130 -5.07 -2.51 -0.34
C THR A 130 -4.35 -1.34 0.32
N PHE A 131 -3.07 -1.16 0.01
CA PHE A 131 -2.21 -0.08 0.47
C PHE A 131 -2.15 0.11 1.99
N PRO A 132 -1.75 -0.91 2.77
CA PRO A 132 -1.66 -0.79 4.22
C PRO A 132 -0.60 0.23 4.65
N ASN A 133 -0.87 0.96 5.73
CA ASN A 133 0.08 1.86 6.38
C ASN A 133 -0.16 1.94 7.90
N TRP A 134 0.89 1.74 8.69
CA TRP A 134 0.81 1.73 10.14
C TRP A 134 0.92 3.13 10.73
N THR A 135 0.22 3.36 11.84
CA THR A 135 0.52 4.50 12.72
C THR A 135 1.89 4.33 13.37
N PRO A 136 2.58 5.42 13.77
CA PRO A 136 3.90 5.36 14.40
C PRO A 136 3.94 4.61 15.73
N ASP A 137 2.80 4.51 16.44
CA ASP A 137 2.65 3.71 17.66
C ASP A 137 2.35 2.23 17.40
N GLY A 138 2.05 1.88 16.13
CA GLY A 138 1.74 0.53 15.69
C GLY A 138 0.38 -0.02 16.12
N LYS A 139 -0.48 0.80 16.69
CA LYS A 139 -1.78 0.34 17.21
C LYS A 139 -2.91 0.41 16.20
N THR A 140 -2.67 1.04 15.05
CA THR A 140 -3.67 1.20 14.00
C THR A 140 -3.05 0.94 12.62
N LEU A 141 -3.77 0.20 11.81
CA LEU A 141 -3.46 -0.02 10.39
C LEU A 141 -4.48 0.72 9.55
N TYR A 142 -4.03 1.71 8.77
CA TYR A 142 -4.82 2.38 7.74
C TYR A 142 -4.69 1.65 6.42
N PHE A 143 -5.74 1.67 5.60
CA PHE A 143 -5.76 1.04 4.28
C PHE A 143 -6.91 1.58 3.42
N CYS A 144 -6.86 1.29 2.13
CA CYS A 144 -7.94 1.58 1.19
C CYS A 144 -8.85 0.37 1.07
N ARG A 145 -10.18 0.60 1.09
CA ARG A 145 -11.19 -0.46 1.00
C ARG A 145 -12.26 -0.11 -0.02
N GLY A 146 -12.38 -0.96 -1.04
CA GLY A 146 -13.43 -0.88 -2.07
C GLY A 146 -14.36 -2.08 -2.05
N ASN A 147 -15.49 -1.97 -2.74
CA ASN A 147 -16.36 -3.13 -2.97
C ASN A 147 -15.66 -4.14 -3.89
N ALA A 148 -15.93 -5.43 -3.66
CA ALA A 148 -15.38 -6.49 -4.50
C ALA A 148 -15.74 -6.28 -5.98
N TYR A 149 -14.76 -6.51 -6.85
CA TYR A 149 -14.96 -6.48 -8.30
C TYR A 149 -15.96 -7.56 -8.72
N LYS A 150 -16.84 -7.20 -9.64
CA LYS A 150 -17.76 -8.14 -10.30
C LYS A 150 -17.47 -8.17 -11.78
N GLU A 151 -17.50 -9.34 -12.37
CA GLU A 151 -17.27 -9.51 -13.81
C GLU A 151 -18.13 -8.53 -14.63
N LYS A 152 -17.51 -7.85 -15.60
CA LYS A 152 -18.11 -6.80 -16.46
C LYS A 152 -18.52 -5.51 -15.72
N MET A 153 -18.12 -5.31 -14.48
CA MET A 153 -18.30 -4.04 -13.80
C MET A 153 -17.45 -2.97 -14.49
N PRO A 154 -17.99 -1.78 -14.78
CA PRO A 154 -17.20 -0.67 -15.31
C PRO A 154 -16.08 -0.28 -14.33
N LEU A 155 -14.86 -0.05 -14.84
CA LEU A 155 -13.71 0.26 -13.97
C LEU A 155 -13.88 1.60 -13.25
N ASP A 156 -14.55 2.57 -13.88
CA ASP A 156 -14.88 3.88 -13.30
C ASP A 156 -15.92 3.82 -12.19
N SER A 157 -16.54 2.66 -11.95
CA SER A 157 -17.44 2.43 -10.82
C SER A 157 -16.74 1.86 -9.58
N ILE A 158 -15.42 1.61 -9.65
CA ILE A 158 -14.65 1.08 -8.53
C ILE A 158 -14.11 2.24 -7.70
N HIS A 159 -14.59 2.36 -6.48
CA HIS A 159 -14.19 3.42 -5.56
C HIS A 159 -13.66 2.81 -4.25
N TYR A 160 -12.63 3.43 -3.71
CA TYR A 160 -12.01 3.03 -2.45
C TYR A 160 -12.18 4.11 -1.40
N ASP A 161 -12.56 3.68 -0.22
CA ASP A 161 -12.65 4.49 1.00
C ASP A 161 -11.37 4.37 1.82
N LEU A 162 -11.08 5.36 2.66
CA LEU A 162 -10.01 5.28 3.65
C LEU A 162 -10.56 4.66 4.93
N CYS A 163 -10.05 3.47 5.27
CA CYS A 163 -10.45 2.75 6.47
C CYS A 163 -9.26 2.53 7.41
N ARG A 164 -9.56 2.20 8.66
CA ARG A 164 -8.57 1.80 9.67
C ARG A 164 -9.07 0.64 10.50
N ILE A 165 -8.14 -0.15 11.03
CA ILE A 165 -8.42 -1.23 11.98
C ILE A 165 -7.43 -1.16 13.14
N GLY A 166 -7.92 -1.37 14.35
CA GLY A 166 -7.07 -1.48 15.53
C GLY A 166 -6.18 -2.72 15.46
N PHE A 167 -5.01 -2.66 16.08
CA PHE A 167 -4.09 -3.79 16.19
C PHE A 167 -3.39 -3.80 17.55
N ASP A 168 -3.37 -4.94 18.20
CA ASP A 168 -2.60 -5.17 19.41
C ASP A 168 -1.27 -5.88 19.07
N PRO A 169 -0.12 -5.17 19.12
CA PRO A 169 1.16 -5.75 18.71
C PRO A 169 1.67 -6.84 19.68
N GLU A 170 1.16 -6.90 20.92
CA GLU A 170 1.55 -7.93 21.89
C GLU A 170 0.89 -9.27 21.56
N SER A 171 -0.43 -9.26 21.37
CA SER A 171 -1.19 -10.47 21.06
C SER A 171 -1.26 -10.79 19.56
N GLY A 172 -1.07 -9.79 18.68
CA GLY A 172 -1.27 -9.90 17.22
C GLY A 172 -2.75 -9.93 16.81
N LYS A 173 -3.65 -9.44 17.66
CA LYS A 173 -5.09 -9.42 17.39
C LYS A 173 -5.52 -8.11 16.75
N PHE A 174 -6.45 -8.22 15.81
CA PHE A 174 -7.13 -7.08 15.21
C PHE A 174 -8.27 -6.61 16.10
N GLY A 175 -8.53 -5.30 16.07
CA GLY A 175 -9.61 -4.63 16.79
C GLY A 175 -10.79 -4.29 15.88
N SER A 176 -11.50 -3.19 16.21
CA SER A 176 -12.62 -2.71 15.40
C SER A 176 -12.14 -2.06 14.11
N LEU A 177 -12.93 -2.23 13.05
CA LEU A 177 -12.75 -1.59 11.75
C LEU A 177 -13.65 -0.34 11.66
N GLU A 178 -13.12 0.72 11.12
CA GLU A 178 -13.82 1.97 10.84
C GLU A 178 -13.37 2.54 9.49
N CYS A 179 -14.29 3.02 8.66
CA CYS A 179 -13.98 3.85 7.50
C CYS A 179 -14.05 5.31 7.88
N VAL A 180 -12.90 5.97 7.91
CA VAL A 180 -12.75 7.36 8.38
C VAL A 180 -13.06 8.40 7.31
N TYR A 181 -12.99 8.01 6.04
CA TYR A 181 -13.40 8.84 4.92
C TYR A 181 -14.02 7.97 3.82
N LYS A 182 -15.27 8.22 3.53
CA LYS A 182 -16.05 7.52 2.52
C LYS A 182 -16.03 8.31 1.21
N ALA A 183 -14.95 8.23 0.48
CA ALA A 183 -14.78 8.90 -0.80
C ALA A 183 -15.78 8.37 -1.85
N SER A 184 -16.15 7.08 -1.76
CA SER A 184 -17.13 6.45 -2.64
C SER A 184 -18.50 7.13 -2.61
N GLU A 185 -18.94 7.67 -1.46
CA GLU A 185 -20.20 8.44 -1.35
C GLU A 185 -20.16 9.79 -2.10
N GLN A 186 -18.95 10.24 -2.48
CA GLN A 186 -18.71 11.47 -3.24
C GLN A 186 -18.31 11.18 -4.70
N GLY A 187 -18.37 9.91 -5.16
CA GLY A 187 -17.89 9.50 -6.47
C GLY A 187 -16.37 9.65 -6.63
N LYS A 188 -15.61 9.51 -5.54
CA LYS A 188 -14.16 9.62 -5.49
C LYS A 188 -13.53 8.34 -4.93
N SER A 189 -12.23 8.23 -5.06
CA SER A 189 -11.46 7.06 -4.67
C SER A 189 -10.15 7.44 -3.98
N VAL A 190 -9.81 6.76 -2.90
CA VAL A 190 -8.59 6.98 -2.11
C VAL A 190 -7.51 5.97 -2.49
N SER A 191 -6.25 6.42 -2.57
CA SER A 191 -5.10 5.54 -2.70
C SER A 191 -3.89 6.02 -1.90
N PHE A 192 -2.94 5.12 -1.65
CA PHE A 192 -1.64 5.38 -1.00
C PHE A 192 -1.69 6.15 0.33
N PRO A 193 -2.46 5.73 1.34
CA PRO A 193 -2.44 6.39 2.64
C PRO A 193 -1.05 6.32 3.27
N ARG A 194 -0.58 7.46 3.81
CA ARG A 194 0.74 7.61 4.47
C ARG A 194 0.60 8.44 5.74
N VAL A 195 0.71 7.81 6.89
CA VAL A 195 0.69 8.48 8.20
C VAL A 195 2.00 9.23 8.40
N SER A 196 1.92 10.45 8.90
CA SER A 196 3.11 11.23 9.26
C SER A 196 3.88 10.59 10.42
N PRO A 197 5.20 10.80 10.51
CA PRO A 197 6.04 10.20 11.57
C PRO A 197 5.63 10.58 13.00
N ASP A 198 4.95 11.71 13.18
CA ASP A 198 4.42 12.16 14.46
C ASP A 198 2.99 11.65 14.77
N GLY A 199 2.36 10.97 13.79
CA GLY A 199 1.03 10.39 13.93
C GLY A 199 -0.12 11.40 13.87
N ARG A 200 0.14 12.69 13.58
CA ARG A 200 -0.91 13.72 13.57
C ARG A 200 -1.65 13.82 12.25
N TYR A 201 -0.99 13.48 11.15
CA TYR A 201 -1.53 13.63 9.81
C TYR A 201 -1.47 12.32 9.05
N LEU A 202 -2.38 12.18 8.09
CA LEU A 202 -2.35 11.15 7.07
C LEU A 202 -2.52 11.81 5.71
N MET A 203 -1.56 11.59 4.82
CA MET A 203 -1.64 12.04 3.43
C MET A 203 -2.13 10.90 2.55
N PHE A 204 -2.97 11.18 1.58
CA PHE A 204 -3.46 10.20 0.61
C PHE A 204 -3.72 10.88 -0.74
N THR A 205 -3.80 10.09 -1.79
CA THR A 205 -4.21 10.56 -3.12
C THR A 205 -5.71 10.34 -3.28
N LEU A 206 -6.41 11.35 -3.82
CA LEU A 206 -7.82 11.32 -4.18
C LEU A 206 -7.95 11.39 -5.70
N SER A 207 -8.61 10.42 -6.31
CA SER A 207 -8.91 10.35 -7.73
C SER A 207 -10.41 10.18 -7.98
N ASP A 208 -10.85 10.19 -9.24
CA ASP A 208 -12.26 9.96 -9.56
C ASP A 208 -12.67 8.52 -9.29
N TYR A 209 -11.81 7.53 -9.58
CA TYR A 209 -12.09 6.11 -9.35
C TYR A 209 -10.79 5.30 -9.28
N GLY A 210 -10.90 4.01 -8.99
CA GLY A 210 -9.78 3.08 -8.96
C GLY A 210 -8.81 3.32 -7.80
N ASN A 211 -7.65 2.69 -7.85
CA ASN A 211 -6.63 2.80 -6.81
C ASN A 211 -5.20 2.99 -7.36
N PHE A 212 -5.03 2.99 -8.68
CA PHE A 212 -3.75 3.25 -9.35
C PHE A 212 -3.69 4.68 -9.89
N SER A 213 -3.72 5.63 -8.97
CA SER A 213 -3.82 7.07 -9.25
C SER A 213 -2.78 7.62 -10.21
N ILE A 214 -1.63 6.95 -10.40
CA ILE A 214 -0.58 7.36 -11.34
C ILE A 214 -1.06 7.48 -12.80
N TRP A 215 -2.15 6.80 -13.16
CA TRP A 215 -2.73 6.87 -14.49
C TRP A 215 -3.94 7.82 -14.58
N HIS A 216 -4.18 8.59 -13.51
CA HIS A 216 -5.30 9.50 -13.34
C HIS A 216 -4.81 10.93 -13.21
N PRO A 217 -4.78 11.74 -14.30
CA PRO A 217 -4.31 13.13 -14.25
C PRO A 217 -5.06 13.99 -13.24
N GLU A 218 -6.30 13.66 -12.94
CA GLU A 218 -7.14 14.31 -11.94
C GLU A 218 -6.83 13.93 -10.48
N SER A 219 -5.76 13.16 -10.25
CA SER A 219 -5.40 12.71 -8.91
C SER A 219 -4.69 13.81 -8.12
N GLU A 220 -5.18 14.09 -6.93
CA GLU A 220 -4.73 15.16 -6.06
C GLU A 220 -4.32 14.66 -4.68
N LEU A 221 -3.35 15.30 -4.06
CA LEU A 221 -2.96 15.03 -2.67
C LEU A 221 -3.93 15.68 -1.71
N CYS A 222 -4.35 14.88 -0.72
CA CYS A 222 -5.18 15.29 0.42
C CYS A 222 -4.46 15.05 1.73
N LEU A 223 -4.79 15.85 2.73
CA LEU A 223 -4.30 15.74 4.09
C LEU A 223 -5.46 15.56 5.06
N LEU A 224 -5.45 14.47 5.82
CA LEU A 224 -6.32 14.22 6.95
C LEU A 224 -5.60 14.60 8.25
N THR A 225 -6.20 15.45 9.07
CA THR A 225 -5.80 15.65 10.47
C THR A 225 -6.44 14.54 11.30
N ILE A 226 -5.65 13.61 11.84
CA ILE A 226 -6.14 12.36 12.42
C ILE A 226 -7.03 12.59 13.64
N ASP A 227 -6.68 13.53 14.51
CA ASP A 227 -7.42 13.80 15.75
C ASP A 227 -8.78 14.47 15.51
N THR A 228 -8.88 15.34 14.49
CA THR A 228 -10.11 16.09 14.21
C THR A 228 -10.96 15.46 13.12
N GLY A 229 -10.39 14.59 12.29
CA GLY A 229 -11.05 14.06 11.10
C GLY A 229 -11.16 15.07 9.95
N GLU A 230 -10.56 16.26 10.07
CA GLU A 230 -10.59 17.28 9.03
C GLU A 230 -9.75 16.85 7.82
N ILE A 231 -10.34 16.94 6.63
CA ILE A 231 -9.68 16.62 5.36
C ILE A 231 -9.62 17.88 4.51
N ARG A 232 -8.44 18.15 3.93
CA ARG A 232 -8.25 19.23 2.97
C ARG A 232 -7.42 18.77 1.76
N LEU A 233 -7.70 19.36 0.61
CA LEU A 233 -6.83 19.31 -0.56
C LEU A 233 -5.54 20.09 -0.29
N LEU A 234 -4.42 19.60 -0.80
CA LEU A 234 -3.13 20.28 -0.74
C LEU A 234 -2.96 21.20 -1.97
N ASN A 235 -3.84 22.21 -2.10
CA ASN A 235 -3.85 23.13 -3.25
C ASN A 235 -2.50 23.83 -3.48
N GLU A 236 -1.65 23.86 -2.46
CA GLU A 236 -0.31 24.48 -2.54
C GLU A 236 0.69 23.65 -3.37
N VAL A 237 0.37 22.37 -3.62
CA VAL A 237 1.24 21.43 -4.34
C VAL A 237 0.52 20.66 -5.45
N ASN A 238 -0.81 20.63 -5.44
CA ASN A 238 -1.60 20.04 -6.51
C ASN A 238 -1.54 20.90 -7.78
N SER A 239 -1.46 20.26 -8.93
CA SER A 239 -1.33 20.87 -10.27
C SER A 239 -2.44 20.38 -11.21
N ASP A 240 -2.28 20.63 -12.51
CA ASP A 240 -3.18 20.09 -13.55
C ASP A 240 -2.76 18.68 -14.02
N ASP A 241 -1.80 18.05 -13.35
CA ASP A 241 -1.32 16.70 -13.63
C ASP A 241 -1.44 15.81 -12.38
N VAL A 242 -1.07 14.56 -12.49
CA VAL A 242 -1.20 13.59 -11.39
C VAL A 242 -0.25 13.89 -10.23
N GLU A 243 -0.75 13.95 -9.01
CA GLU A 243 0.04 13.92 -7.78
C GLU A 243 -0.13 12.56 -7.08
N SER A 244 0.97 11.82 -6.96
CA SER A 244 0.95 10.46 -6.40
C SER A 244 2.28 10.06 -5.75
N PHE A 245 2.37 8.81 -5.27
CA PHE A 245 3.57 8.21 -4.66
C PHE A 245 4.27 9.06 -3.60
N HIS A 246 3.47 9.79 -2.84
CA HIS A 246 3.99 10.62 -1.75
C HIS A 246 4.57 9.79 -0.61
N THR A 247 5.58 10.34 0.05
CA THR A 247 6.18 9.78 1.25
C THR A 247 6.73 10.87 2.18
N TRP A 248 6.64 10.64 3.48
CA TRP A 248 7.17 11.54 4.49
C TRP A 248 8.66 11.33 4.72
N SER A 249 9.39 12.42 4.98
CA SER A 249 10.70 12.32 5.61
C SER A 249 10.57 11.80 7.04
N SER A 250 11.61 11.17 7.57
CA SER A 250 11.63 10.67 8.96
C SER A 250 11.40 11.76 10.01
N SER A 251 11.70 13.01 9.70
CA SER A 251 11.44 14.16 10.59
C SER A 251 9.99 14.66 10.55
N GLY A 252 9.19 14.22 9.57
CA GLY A 252 7.84 14.76 9.33
C GLY A 252 7.78 16.21 8.81
N LYS A 253 8.94 16.85 8.57
CA LYS A 253 9.02 18.26 8.12
C LYS A 253 8.92 18.41 6.61
N TRP A 254 9.16 17.34 5.89
CA TRP A 254 9.17 17.30 4.44
C TRP A 254 8.43 16.07 3.95
N PHE A 255 7.88 16.18 2.78
CA PHE A 255 7.41 15.04 2.00
C PHE A 255 7.86 15.22 0.55
N VAL A 256 7.91 14.12 -0.18
CA VAL A 256 8.15 14.09 -1.63
C VAL A 256 6.99 13.37 -2.30
N PHE A 257 6.72 13.70 -3.54
CA PHE A 257 5.69 13.08 -4.36
C PHE A 257 6.10 13.12 -5.83
N SER A 258 5.41 12.38 -6.68
CA SER A 258 5.52 12.41 -8.13
C SER A 258 4.41 13.29 -8.69
N SER A 259 4.80 14.15 -9.64
CA SER A 259 3.90 14.97 -10.44
C SER A 259 4.35 14.93 -11.89
#